data_c9835821044409112ddc133fb4625caa
#
_entry.id   c9835821044409112ddc133fb4625caa
#
_cell.length_a   1.000
_cell.length_b   1.000
_cell.length_c   1.000
_cell.angle_alpha   90.00
_cell.angle_beta   90.00
_cell.angle_gamma   90.00
#
_symmetry.space_group_name_H-M   'P 1'
#
loop_
_entity.id
_entity.type
_entity.pdbx_description
1 polymer ?
#
loop_
_entity_poly.entity_id
_entity_poly.type
_entity_poly.pdbx_seq_one_letter_code
_entity_poly.pdbx_strand_id
1 'polypeptide(L)'
;MQCSDVNWPRNWSFWTSDTERVYAKAPFQAWDNAWFNAACAFWPVKGPAKPLQIKGTGLGGILMLQGTLDPATPYAGAQDAHKLLPSARMVVVQGGGNHGQSLEQPPNACVQGYLNAYLGTGALPKTPGLVNATCPAVPAPTPGS
;
A
#
# COMPACT_ATOMS: atom_id res chain seq x y z
N MET A 1 17.70 7.29 0.11
CA MET A 1 17.03 6.16 -0.58
C MET A 1 15.89 6.67 -1.43
N GLN A 2 14.77 7.15 -0.90
CA GLN A 2 13.57 7.56 -1.67
C GLN A 2 13.87 8.44 -2.89
N CYS A 3 14.65 9.49 -2.74
CA CYS A 3 14.96 10.43 -3.83
C CYS A 3 15.91 9.84 -4.90
N SER A 4 16.51 8.69 -4.63
CA SER A 4 17.44 8.00 -5.55
C SER A 4 16.84 6.73 -6.17
N ASP A 5 15.61 6.34 -5.76
CA ASP A 5 14.98 5.10 -6.23
C ASP A 5 14.35 5.26 -7.61
N VAL A 6 13.92 6.49 -7.94
CA VAL A 6 13.38 6.86 -9.25
C VAL A 6 13.83 8.27 -9.63
N ASN A 7 13.67 8.66 -10.89
CA ASN A 7 13.86 10.05 -11.32
C ASN A 7 12.62 10.86 -10.98
N TRP A 8 12.70 11.61 -9.89
CA TRP A 8 11.65 12.54 -9.48
C TRP A 8 11.61 13.80 -10.38
N PRO A 9 10.42 14.39 -10.62
CA PRO A 9 10.29 15.65 -11.33
C PRO A 9 11.11 16.74 -10.64
N ARG A 10 11.94 17.46 -11.41
CA ARG A 10 12.81 18.53 -10.89
C ARG A 10 12.24 19.94 -11.14
N ASN A 11 11.18 20.03 -11.92
CA ASN A 11 10.51 21.29 -12.19
C ASN A 11 9.54 21.61 -11.05
N TRP A 12 9.78 22.71 -10.35
CA TRP A 12 8.97 23.14 -9.23
C TRP A 12 7.52 23.44 -9.62
N SER A 13 7.27 23.97 -10.82
CA SER A 13 5.90 24.23 -11.29
C SER A 13 5.08 22.93 -11.45
N PHE A 14 5.74 21.79 -11.71
CA PHE A 14 5.06 20.50 -11.69
C PHE A 14 4.51 20.19 -10.30
N TRP A 15 5.33 20.34 -9.26
CA TRP A 15 4.93 20.07 -7.87
C TRP A 15 3.78 20.97 -7.42
N THR A 16 3.83 22.26 -7.76
CA THR A 16 2.77 23.21 -7.41
C THR A 16 1.46 22.84 -8.10
N SER A 17 1.46 22.69 -9.42
CA SER A 17 0.23 22.42 -10.18
C SER A 17 -0.38 21.05 -9.85
N ASP A 18 0.47 20.02 -9.62
CA ASP A 18 -0.03 18.69 -9.22
C ASP A 18 -0.64 18.72 -7.83
N THR A 19 0.01 19.43 -6.89
CA THR A 19 -0.51 19.57 -5.52
C THR A 19 -1.80 20.38 -5.48
N GLU A 20 -1.93 21.45 -6.26
CA GLU A 20 -3.18 22.22 -6.40
C GLU A 20 -4.32 21.34 -6.94
N ARG A 21 -4.03 20.51 -7.93
CA ARG A 21 -4.98 19.55 -8.50
C ARG A 21 -5.45 18.51 -7.45
N VAL A 22 -4.53 18.02 -6.60
CA VAL A 22 -4.85 17.11 -5.50
C VAL A 22 -5.62 17.83 -4.40
N TYR A 23 -5.19 19.02 -4.02
CA TYR A 23 -5.83 19.85 -3.00
C TYR A 23 -7.30 20.14 -3.32
N ALA A 24 -7.62 20.38 -4.56
CA ALA A 24 -9.01 20.62 -5.00
C ALA A 24 -9.95 19.43 -4.71
N LYS A 25 -9.42 18.22 -4.55
CA LYS A 25 -10.17 16.98 -4.30
C LYS A 25 -10.03 16.44 -2.88
N ALA A 26 -8.90 16.67 -2.25
CA ALA A 26 -8.52 16.13 -0.95
C ALA A 26 -7.67 17.16 -0.17
N PRO A 27 -8.28 18.23 0.35
CA PRO A 27 -7.53 19.37 0.90
C PRO A 27 -6.79 19.07 2.20
N PHE A 28 -7.24 18.07 2.98
CA PHE A 28 -6.82 17.89 4.37
C PHE A 28 -5.30 17.80 4.57
N GLN A 29 -4.58 17.01 3.77
CA GLN A 29 -3.13 16.85 3.90
C GLN A 29 -2.36 16.99 2.57
N ALA A 30 -2.98 17.54 1.54
CA ALA A 30 -2.38 17.58 0.21
C ALA A 30 -1.01 18.29 0.21
N TRP A 31 -0.90 19.46 0.84
CA TRP A 31 0.34 20.23 0.91
C TRP A 31 1.38 19.61 1.83
N ASP A 32 0.97 19.03 2.95
CA ASP A 32 1.87 18.30 3.86
C ASP A 32 2.53 17.11 3.15
N ASN A 33 1.74 16.30 2.46
CA ASN A 33 2.25 15.17 1.69
C ASN A 33 3.13 15.60 0.50
N ALA A 34 2.84 16.75 -0.12
CA ALA A 34 3.69 17.30 -1.17
C ALA A 34 5.11 17.57 -0.65
N TRP A 35 5.24 18.19 0.51
CA TRP A 35 6.56 18.54 1.08
C TRP A 35 7.39 17.31 1.44
N PHE A 36 6.77 16.19 1.79
CA PHE A 36 7.47 14.94 2.05
C PHE A 36 8.25 14.44 0.83
N ASN A 37 7.69 14.57 -0.36
CA ASN A 37 8.29 14.11 -1.61
C ASN A 37 9.00 15.22 -2.41
N ALA A 38 8.57 16.47 -2.31
CA ALA A 38 9.05 17.58 -3.11
C ALA A 38 10.54 17.90 -2.86
N ALA A 39 11.10 17.54 -1.71
CA ALA A 39 12.53 17.61 -1.43
C ALA A 39 13.37 16.86 -2.47
N CYS A 40 12.80 15.83 -3.11
CA CYS A 40 13.46 15.06 -4.16
C CYS A 40 13.68 15.86 -5.45
N ALA A 41 12.95 16.96 -5.67
CA ALA A 41 13.20 17.87 -6.79
C ALA A 41 14.61 18.50 -6.74
N PHE A 42 15.14 18.69 -5.53
CA PHE A 42 16.43 19.33 -5.27
C PHE A 42 17.54 18.33 -4.93
N TRP A 43 17.21 17.04 -4.87
CA TRP A 43 18.18 16.01 -4.53
C TRP A 43 19.27 15.89 -5.62
N PRO A 44 20.58 15.97 -5.28
CA PRO A 44 21.64 16.05 -6.29
C PRO A 44 21.83 14.75 -7.09
N VAL A 45 21.51 13.59 -6.47
CA VAL A 45 21.67 12.29 -7.12
C VAL A 45 20.43 11.95 -7.91
N LYS A 46 20.59 11.57 -9.16
CA LYS A 46 19.50 11.08 -10.01
C LYS A 46 19.21 9.60 -9.70
N GLY A 47 17.95 9.23 -9.70
CA GLY A 47 17.53 7.84 -9.68
C GLY A 47 17.82 7.14 -11.04
N PRO A 48 17.60 5.83 -11.13
CA PRO A 48 17.75 5.09 -12.38
C PRO A 48 16.74 5.58 -13.41
N ALA A 49 17.14 5.52 -14.70
CA ALA A 49 16.27 5.92 -15.80
C ALA A 49 14.99 5.07 -15.90
N LYS A 50 15.06 3.83 -15.44
CA LYS A 50 13.92 2.89 -15.34
C LYS A 50 13.89 2.28 -13.96
N PRO A 51 12.72 2.15 -13.33
CA PRO A 51 12.56 1.44 -12.08
C PRO A 51 13.04 -0.02 -12.19
N LEU A 52 13.54 -0.54 -11.07
CA LEU A 52 13.90 -1.95 -10.99
C LEU A 52 12.67 -2.82 -11.29
N GLN A 53 12.81 -3.73 -12.25
CA GLN A 53 11.75 -4.69 -12.58
C GLN A 53 11.79 -5.84 -11.59
N ILE A 54 10.86 -5.84 -10.64
CA ILE A 54 10.70 -6.93 -9.69
C ILE A 54 9.86 -8.02 -10.38
N LYS A 55 10.44 -9.22 -10.47
CA LYS A 55 9.72 -10.42 -10.94
C LYS A 55 9.73 -11.41 -9.80
N GLY A 56 8.58 -11.70 -9.23
CA GLY A 56 8.43 -12.65 -8.12
C GLY A 56 8.50 -14.12 -8.53
N THR A 57 9.18 -14.45 -9.64
CA THR A 57 9.34 -15.83 -10.11
C THR A 57 10.33 -16.58 -9.23
N GLY A 58 9.97 -17.79 -8.82
CA GLY A 58 10.82 -18.63 -7.95
C GLY A 58 10.76 -18.29 -6.46
N LEU A 59 9.95 -17.31 -6.06
CA LEU A 59 9.67 -17.05 -4.66
C LEU A 59 8.68 -18.09 -4.12
N GLY A 60 8.81 -18.44 -2.83
CA GLY A 60 7.81 -19.18 -2.08
C GLY A 60 6.49 -18.41 -1.99
N GLY A 61 5.50 -19.02 -1.35
CA GLY A 61 4.21 -18.36 -1.14
C GLY A 61 4.34 -17.07 -0.31
N ILE A 62 3.64 -16.02 -0.73
CA ILE A 62 3.62 -14.70 -0.08
C ILE A 62 2.19 -14.41 0.36
N LEU A 63 1.98 -14.08 1.63
CA LEU A 63 0.72 -13.54 2.12
C LEU A 63 0.75 -12.02 2.04
N MET A 64 -0.22 -11.44 1.33
CA MET A 64 -0.48 -10.00 1.29
C MET A 64 -1.73 -9.68 2.09
N LEU A 65 -1.67 -8.67 2.94
CA LEU A 65 -2.81 -8.17 3.73
C LEU A 65 -3.05 -6.70 3.34
N GLN A 66 -4.26 -6.38 2.87
CA GLN A 66 -4.53 -5.05 2.33
C GLN A 66 -5.92 -4.54 2.70
N GLY A 67 -6.00 -3.32 3.22
CA GLY A 67 -7.26 -2.59 3.41
C GLY A 67 -7.69 -1.87 2.13
N THR A 68 -9.00 -1.85 1.83
CA THR A 68 -9.48 -1.16 0.61
C THR A 68 -9.43 0.36 0.71
N LEU A 69 -9.36 0.90 1.92
CA LEU A 69 -9.30 2.33 2.21
C LEU A 69 -7.98 2.74 2.87
N ASP A 70 -6.92 1.92 2.76
CA ASP A 70 -5.60 2.25 3.30
C ASP A 70 -5.05 3.52 2.63
N PRO A 71 -4.83 4.61 3.38
CA PRO A 71 -4.38 5.88 2.81
C PRO A 71 -2.87 5.92 2.53
N ALA A 72 -2.08 5.09 3.20
CA ALA A 72 -0.62 5.10 3.07
C ALA A 72 -0.14 4.20 1.92
N THR A 73 -0.76 3.02 1.78
CA THR A 73 -0.49 2.09 0.66
C THR A 73 -1.81 1.79 -0.06
N PRO A 74 -2.17 2.61 -1.07
CA PRO A 74 -3.46 2.51 -1.74
C PRO A 74 -3.71 1.13 -2.35
N TYR A 75 -4.95 0.66 -2.25
CA TYR A 75 -5.37 -0.67 -2.71
C TYR A 75 -5.01 -0.97 -4.19
N ALA A 76 -5.09 0.03 -5.07
CA ALA A 76 -4.68 -0.12 -6.47
C ALA A 76 -3.20 -0.51 -6.60
N GLY A 77 -2.32 0.08 -5.79
CA GLY A 77 -0.90 -0.27 -5.75
C GLY A 77 -0.66 -1.70 -5.28
N ALA A 78 -1.43 -2.18 -4.29
CA ALA A 78 -1.36 -3.57 -3.84
C ALA A 78 -1.80 -4.56 -4.94
N GLN A 79 -2.82 -4.21 -5.72
CA GLN A 79 -3.25 -5.02 -6.87
C GLN A 79 -2.16 -5.08 -7.96
N ASP A 80 -1.47 -3.99 -8.22
CA ASP A 80 -0.38 -3.96 -9.18
C ASP A 80 0.84 -4.74 -8.67
N ALA A 81 1.18 -4.63 -7.41
CA ALA A 81 2.22 -5.46 -6.78
C ALA A 81 1.87 -6.96 -6.86
N HIS A 82 0.62 -7.33 -6.59
CA HIS A 82 0.17 -8.72 -6.68
C HIS A 82 0.35 -9.32 -8.09
N LYS A 83 0.09 -8.54 -9.14
CA LYS A 83 0.31 -8.98 -10.54
C LYS A 83 1.77 -9.32 -10.82
N LEU A 84 2.72 -8.69 -10.12
CA LEU A 84 4.16 -8.95 -10.25
C LEU A 84 4.63 -10.15 -9.42
N LEU A 85 3.80 -10.65 -8.50
CA LEU A 85 4.13 -11.68 -7.53
C LEU A 85 3.21 -12.90 -7.70
N PRO A 86 3.45 -13.79 -8.67
CA PRO A 86 2.50 -14.87 -9.03
C PRO A 86 2.24 -15.88 -7.90
N SER A 87 3.19 -16.03 -6.96
CA SER A 87 3.02 -16.88 -5.77
C SER A 87 2.31 -16.18 -4.60
N ALA A 88 1.99 -14.89 -4.73
CA ALA A 88 1.29 -14.16 -3.68
C ALA A 88 -0.20 -14.54 -3.62
N ARG A 89 -0.76 -14.38 -2.43
CA ARG A 89 -2.19 -14.47 -2.15
C ARG A 89 -2.59 -13.29 -1.29
N MET A 90 -3.60 -12.55 -1.73
CA MET A 90 -4.03 -11.33 -1.07
C MET A 90 -5.34 -11.54 -0.30
N VAL A 91 -5.30 -11.25 1.00
CA VAL A 91 -6.47 -11.11 1.85
C VAL A 91 -6.83 -9.63 1.91
N VAL A 92 -8.03 -9.29 1.49
CA VAL A 92 -8.52 -7.92 1.41
C VAL A 92 -9.47 -7.63 2.56
N VAL A 93 -9.21 -6.57 3.32
CA VAL A 93 -10.11 -6.08 4.36
C VAL A 93 -11.02 -5.01 3.75
N GLN A 94 -12.28 -5.37 3.55
CA GLN A 94 -13.28 -4.48 2.97
C GLN A 94 -13.65 -3.37 3.94
N GLY A 95 -13.49 -2.11 3.50
CA GLY A 95 -13.68 -0.94 4.35
C GLY A 95 -12.53 -0.68 5.32
N GLY A 96 -11.45 -1.50 5.30
CA GLY A 96 -10.28 -1.31 6.16
C GLY A 96 -9.52 -0.04 5.78
N GLY A 97 -9.53 0.95 6.68
CA GLY A 97 -8.86 2.24 6.53
C GLY A 97 -7.56 2.35 7.33
N ASN A 98 -7.24 1.36 8.16
CA ASN A 98 -6.01 1.34 8.93
C ASN A 98 -4.84 0.91 8.04
N HIS A 99 -3.69 1.55 8.22
CA HIS A 99 -2.44 1.06 7.65
C HIS A 99 -1.88 -0.08 8.51
N GLY A 100 -1.42 -1.18 7.87
CA GLY A 100 -0.90 -2.35 8.58
C GLY A 100 -2.00 -3.21 9.20
N GLN A 101 -2.82 -3.84 8.41
CA GLN A 101 -4.01 -4.62 8.79
C GLN A 101 -3.74 -5.72 9.86
N SER A 102 -2.52 -6.24 9.95
CA SER A 102 -2.11 -7.21 10.98
C SER A 102 -1.87 -6.60 12.35
N LEU A 103 -1.73 -5.28 12.44
CA LEU A 103 -1.39 -4.52 13.66
C LEU A 103 -2.61 -3.77 14.23
N GLU A 104 -3.79 -3.96 13.67
CA GLU A 104 -5.02 -3.29 14.05
C GLU A 104 -5.42 -3.57 15.51
N GLN A 105 -5.95 -2.55 16.18
CA GLN A 105 -6.44 -2.67 17.56
C GLN A 105 -7.91 -2.21 17.64
N PRO A 106 -8.82 -3.08 18.12
CA PRO A 106 -8.62 -4.49 18.48
C PRO A 106 -8.23 -5.35 17.27
N PRO A 107 -7.55 -6.48 17.46
CA PRO A 107 -7.11 -7.33 16.37
C PRO A 107 -8.29 -7.83 15.51
N ASN A 108 -8.17 -7.76 14.19
CA ASN A 108 -9.13 -8.35 13.27
C ASN A 108 -8.96 -9.88 13.26
N ALA A 109 -9.89 -10.60 13.89
CA ALA A 109 -9.80 -12.06 14.04
C ALA A 109 -9.71 -12.80 12.69
N CYS A 110 -10.37 -12.30 11.64
CA CYS A 110 -10.30 -12.88 10.30
C CYS A 110 -8.89 -12.73 9.71
N VAL A 111 -8.29 -11.56 9.79
CA VAL A 111 -6.92 -11.28 9.33
C VAL A 111 -5.91 -12.11 10.12
N GLN A 112 -6.07 -12.15 11.46
CA GLN A 112 -5.18 -12.94 12.33
C GLN A 112 -5.26 -14.43 12.03
N GLY A 113 -6.43 -14.94 11.65
CA GLY A 113 -6.60 -16.34 11.22
C GLY A 113 -5.71 -16.69 10.01
N TYR A 114 -5.73 -15.86 8.98
CA TYR A 114 -4.87 -16.04 7.79
C TYR A 114 -3.38 -15.84 8.13
N LEU A 115 -3.05 -14.83 8.92
CA LEU A 115 -1.67 -14.55 9.30
C LEU A 115 -1.08 -15.70 10.11
N ASN A 116 -1.79 -16.19 11.13
CA ASN A 116 -1.33 -17.28 11.99
C ASN A 116 -1.18 -18.60 11.21
N ALA A 117 -2.11 -18.90 10.30
CA ALA A 117 -1.99 -20.07 9.43
C ALA A 117 -0.76 -19.98 8.52
N TYR A 118 -0.50 -18.79 7.95
CA TYR A 118 0.68 -18.58 7.11
C TYR A 118 1.99 -18.68 7.92
N LEU A 119 2.08 -18.04 9.08
CA LEU A 119 3.28 -18.07 9.91
C LEU A 119 3.56 -19.46 10.50
N GLY A 120 2.49 -20.18 10.85
CA GLY A 120 2.62 -21.51 11.47
C GLY A 120 2.93 -22.63 10.47
N THR A 121 2.35 -22.57 9.26
CA THR A 121 2.40 -23.69 8.32
C THR A 121 2.67 -23.31 6.87
N GLY A 122 2.83 -22.01 6.56
CA GLY A 122 2.90 -21.51 5.19
C GLY A 122 1.58 -21.55 4.43
N ALA A 123 0.44 -21.80 5.12
CA ALA A 123 -0.85 -21.92 4.48
C ALA A 123 -1.32 -20.59 3.88
N LEU A 124 -1.82 -20.65 2.64
CA LEU A 124 -2.29 -19.48 1.89
C LEU A 124 -3.75 -19.70 1.45
N PRO A 125 -4.52 -18.61 1.23
CA PRO A 125 -5.83 -18.68 0.61
C PRO A 125 -5.76 -19.39 -0.76
N LYS A 126 -6.74 -20.25 -1.05
CA LYS A 126 -6.74 -21.10 -2.26
C LYS A 126 -7.53 -20.49 -3.43
N THR A 127 -8.39 -19.51 -3.18
CA THR A 127 -9.19 -18.87 -4.24
C THR A 127 -8.29 -18.18 -5.26
N PRO A 128 -8.44 -18.43 -6.55
CA PRO A 128 -7.67 -17.79 -7.59
C PRO A 128 -8.08 -16.31 -7.78
N GLY A 129 -7.25 -15.54 -8.49
CA GLY A 129 -7.52 -14.15 -8.83
C GLY A 129 -6.71 -13.15 -8.01
N LEU A 130 -7.02 -11.86 -8.18
CA LEU A 130 -6.33 -10.76 -7.46
C LEU A 130 -6.79 -10.63 -6.00
N VAL A 131 -7.97 -11.11 -5.65
CA VAL A 131 -8.47 -11.20 -4.28
C VAL A 131 -8.65 -12.68 -3.95
N ASN A 132 -7.88 -13.17 -3.00
CA ASN A 132 -7.87 -14.60 -2.67
C ASN A 132 -8.66 -14.92 -1.41
N ALA A 133 -8.93 -13.92 -0.56
CA ALA A 133 -9.86 -13.97 0.55
C ALA A 133 -10.30 -12.56 0.93
N THR A 134 -11.39 -12.44 1.65
CA THR A 134 -11.95 -11.16 2.11
C THR A 134 -12.27 -11.24 3.59
N CYS A 135 -11.91 -10.21 4.33
CA CYS A 135 -12.29 -9.99 5.73
C CYS A 135 -13.10 -8.70 5.87
N PRO A 136 -14.06 -8.62 6.79
CA PRO A 136 -14.69 -7.34 7.15
C PRO A 136 -13.70 -6.45 7.91
N ALA A 137 -13.85 -5.13 7.80
CA ALA A 137 -13.12 -4.21 8.66
C ALA A 137 -13.58 -4.31 10.11
N VAL A 138 -12.69 -3.99 11.05
CA VAL A 138 -13.09 -3.70 12.42
C VAL A 138 -13.91 -2.41 12.42
N PRO A 139 -15.02 -2.34 13.18
CA PRO A 139 -15.82 -1.12 13.26
C PRO A 139 -15.00 0.10 13.69
N ALA A 140 -15.26 1.24 13.07
CA ALA A 140 -14.62 2.48 13.47
C ALA A 140 -14.98 2.83 14.92
N PRO A 141 -14.07 3.47 15.68
CA PRO A 141 -14.38 3.95 17.03
C PRO A 141 -15.58 4.88 17.03
N THR A 142 -16.50 4.70 17.96
CA THR A 142 -17.62 5.63 18.16
C THR A 142 -17.17 6.78 19.08
N PRO A 143 -17.41 8.05 18.70
CA PRO A 143 -17.13 9.17 19.58
C PRO A 143 -17.87 9.04 20.91
N GLY A 144 -17.18 9.20 22.04
CA GLY A 144 -17.78 9.21 23.36
C GLY A 144 -17.95 7.85 24.05
N SER A 145 -17.32 6.78 23.54
CA SER A 145 -17.23 5.49 24.23
C SER A 145 -16.02 5.40 25.14
#